data_0e1b79061e32d1e22e0cbbd321cdfb4b
#
_entry.id   0e1b79061e32d1e22e0cbbd321cdfb4b
#
_cell.length_a   1.000
_cell.length_b   1.000
_cell.length_c   1.000
_cell.angle_alpha   90.00
_cell.angle_beta   90.00
_cell.angle_gamma   90.00
#
_symmetry.space_group_name_H-M   'P 1'
#
loop_
_entity.id
_entity.type
_entity.pdbx_description
1 polymer ?
#
loop_
_entity_poly.entity_id
_entity_poly.type
_entity_poly.pdbx_seq_one_letter_code
_entity_poly.pdbx_strand_id
1 'polypeptide(L)'
;MYRKRGRKRRYRFIVLIPILTVILLYVSTHLKSKPIIEDNVLIGIESGIIERRSNIKQITVPDGVTKLGENAFKGCRELENIELPQTVQTIGDSAFEDCYKLQHIELPDNLKKIGESAFRNCINLKDIELPEGLKILRGGTFSGCHSLENVNIPISIISINGYTFEECKSLKKIILHEGMEEIFAGAFLNCQGLEEVEMKEGINLIGNEAFSGCENIKSINIPDTVEKIGYRAFYSCKNLEDIKMSDGIKYVGTEAFNETKYYIENLSDNNDIYIGKVLIKCNRGSSDIKVKEGTRVIANGACAGKQNLVLVELPESLICIGDEAFAECNELKNVKIPSKLEEINARAFYACKIESIDIPETVSLIGFRSFENCARLQEVKMSHTPKKVSIGAFENTPWLRHLKQDKYHCKYFQNILLEYSGNSSFVKIQDGTKLIVGEAFSESKMLETVEIPRSVEYIGFGAFKSCENLKEVRFENGGELKIIDESAFDGCVNLKEITLPSKLQNVKMYAFCRCTSLESITFPESIEYVDNYCMSGCINLKTIRLPKHMEGEYYIDEIDLLRMNPEIIYY
;
A
#
# COMPACT_ATOMS: atom_id res chain seq x y z
N MET A 1 -15.58 1.89 -78.92
CA MET A 1 -14.87 0.58 -78.74
C MET A 1 -15.07 0.08 -77.30
N TYR A 2 -15.67 -1.11 -77.24
CA TYR A 2 -15.84 -2.02 -76.05
C TYR A 2 -16.52 -1.44 -74.84
N ARG A 3 -17.81 -1.73 -74.53
CA ARG A 3 -18.59 -2.92 -74.18
C ARG A 3 -17.90 -3.75 -73.06
N LYS A 4 -18.54 -3.84 -71.85
CA LYS A 4 -19.44 -4.93 -71.41
C LYS A 4 -19.68 -4.83 -69.89
N ARG A 5 -20.90 -4.89 -69.59
CA ARG A 5 -21.76 -5.88 -68.90
C ARG A 5 -21.78 -5.72 -67.37
N GLY A 6 -22.90 -5.11 -67.01
CA GLY A 6 -23.52 -5.23 -65.79
C GLY A 6 -24.23 -6.57 -65.57
N ARG A 7 -24.55 -6.94 -64.40
CA ARG A 7 -25.60 -7.96 -64.09
C ARG A 7 -26.24 -7.65 -62.77
N LYS A 8 -27.47 -7.24 -62.86
CA LYS A 8 -28.59 -7.66 -62.04
C LYS A 8 -28.24 -8.32 -60.68
N ARG A 9 -28.39 -7.55 -59.60
CA ARG A 9 -28.66 -8.00 -58.23
C ARG A 9 -29.49 -6.95 -57.49
N ARG A 10 -30.66 -6.58 -58.03
CA ARG A 10 -31.54 -5.57 -57.39
C ARG A 10 -32.95 -6.06 -57.02
N TYR A 11 -33.17 -7.38 -57.01
CA TYR A 11 -34.54 -7.87 -56.71
C TYR A 11 -34.64 -8.87 -55.57
N ARG A 12 -33.59 -9.09 -54.75
CA ARG A 12 -33.69 -9.94 -53.55
C ARG A 12 -33.74 -9.18 -52.21
N PHE A 13 -33.56 -7.86 -52.21
CA PHE A 13 -33.55 -7.07 -50.97
C PHE A 13 -34.93 -6.55 -50.52
N ILE A 14 -35.93 -6.50 -51.38
CA ILE A 14 -37.21 -5.85 -51.05
C ILE A 14 -38.20 -6.79 -50.37
N VAL A 15 -38.01 -8.11 -50.46
CA VAL A 15 -38.90 -9.09 -49.80
C VAL A 15 -38.37 -9.55 -48.43
N LEU A 16 -37.07 -9.36 -48.14
CA LEU A 16 -36.46 -9.74 -46.84
C LEU A 16 -36.60 -8.65 -45.76
N ILE A 17 -36.79 -7.40 -46.12
CA ILE A 17 -36.90 -6.27 -45.15
C ILE A 17 -38.17 -6.38 -44.28
N PRO A 18 -39.36 -6.69 -44.80
CA PRO A 18 -40.55 -6.84 -43.95
C PRO A 18 -40.51 -8.15 -43.13
N ILE A 19 -39.89 -9.22 -43.63
CA ILE A 19 -39.73 -10.47 -42.86
C ILE A 19 -38.70 -10.28 -41.76
N LEU A 20 -37.60 -9.61 -41.99
CA LEU A 20 -36.59 -9.28 -40.97
C LEU A 20 -37.15 -8.32 -39.91
N THR A 21 -37.97 -7.32 -40.29
CA THR A 21 -38.62 -6.41 -39.34
C THR A 21 -39.71 -7.10 -38.53
N VAL A 22 -40.46 -8.04 -39.13
CA VAL A 22 -41.48 -8.84 -38.42
C VAL A 22 -40.78 -9.85 -37.50
N ILE A 23 -39.69 -10.48 -37.93
CA ILE A 23 -38.88 -11.35 -37.08
C ILE A 23 -38.19 -10.54 -35.95
N LEU A 24 -37.67 -9.36 -36.22
CA LEU A 24 -37.12 -8.45 -35.21
C LEU A 24 -38.19 -7.95 -34.23
N LEU A 25 -39.41 -7.65 -34.70
CA LEU A 25 -40.55 -7.28 -33.84
C LEU A 25 -41.06 -8.47 -33.02
N TYR A 26 -41.16 -9.66 -33.63
CA TYR A 26 -41.61 -10.88 -32.92
C TYR A 26 -40.55 -11.32 -31.89
N VAL A 27 -39.27 -11.25 -32.26
CA VAL A 27 -38.11 -11.49 -31.38
C VAL A 27 -38.06 -10.44 -30.26
N SER A 28 -38.43 -9.16 -30.53
CA SER A 28 -38.42 -8.09 -29.51
C SER A 28 -39.48 -8.21 -28.44
N THR A 29 -40.58 -8.96 -28.69
CA THR A 29 -41.68 -9.10 -27.73
C THR A 29 -41.64 -10.38 -26.90
N HIS A 30 -40.75 -11.36 -27.25
CA HIS A 30 -40.71 -12.67 -26.60
C HIS A 30 -39.28 -13.13 -26.20
N LEU A 31 -38.24 -12.30 -26.38
CA LEU A 31 -36.91 -12.65 -25.93
C LEU A 31 -36.76 -12.42 -24.41
N LYS A 32 -36.85 -13.49 -23.65
CA LYS A 32 -36.15 -13.58 -22.37
C LYS A 32 -34.68 -13.30 -22.64
N SER A 33 -34.07 -12.38 -21.90
CA SER A 33 -32.64 -12.10 -21.97
C SER A 33 -31.87 -13.41 -21.82
N LYS A 34 -31.11 -13.79 -22.86
CA LYS A 34 -30.33 -15.04 -22.82
C LYS A 34 -28.93 -14.77 -22.34
N PRO A 35 -28.38 -15.62 -21.47
CA PRO A 35 -26.98 -15.52 -21.07
C PRO A 35 -26.07 -15.84 -22.26
N ILE A 36 -24.98 -15.09 -22.41
CA ILE A 36 -23.90 -15.35 -23.35
C ILE A 36 -22.84 -16.15 -22.61
N ILE A 37 -22.65 -17.41 -23.03
CA ILE A 37 -21.71 -18.34 -22.39
C ILE A 37 -20.68 -18.79 -23.41
N GLU A 38 -19.40 -18.62 -23.07
CA GLU A 38 -18.25 -19.14 -23.81
C GLU A 38 -17.39 -19.96 -22.85
N ASP A 39 -17.01 -21.19 -23.24
CA ASP A 39 -16.15 -22.09 -22.45
C ASP A 39 -16.55 -22.22 -20.95
N ASN A 40 -17.85 -22.39 -20.69
CA ASN A 40 -18.46 -22.41 -19.35
C ASN A 40 -18.30 -21.11 -18.54
N VAL A 41 -17.96 -20.01 -19.19
CA VAL A 41 -17.92 -18.66 -18.59
C VAL A 41 -19.13 -17.88 -19.07
N LEU A 42 -19.93 -17.36 -18.12
CA LEU A 42 -20.99 -16.40 -18.46
C LEU A 42 -20.35 -15.03 -18.60
N ILE A 43 -20.22 -14.55 -19.83
CA ILE A 43 -19.55 -13.26 -20.16
C ILE A 43 -20.53 -12.08 -20.24
N GLY A 44 -21.82 -12.33 -20.25
CA GLY A 44 -22.83 -11.27 -20.28
C GLY A 44 -24.23 -11.77 -20.56
N ILE A 45 -25.13 -10.82 -20.76
CA ILE A 45 -26.50 -11.08 -21.15
C ILE A 45 -26.70 -10.51 -22.54
N GLU A 46 -27.24 -11.35 -23.45
CA GLU A 46 -27.62 -10.91 -24.80
C GLU A 46 -28.77 -9.91 -24.70
N SER A 47 -28.42 -8.63 -24.57
CA SER A 47 -29.39 -7.55 -24.71
C SER A 47 -28.95 -6.67 -25.88
N GLY A 48 -29.69 -6.73 -26.94
CA GLY A 48 -29.38 -6.03 -28.21
C GLY A 48 -29.31 -4.51 -28.15
N ILE A 49 -29.49 -3.90 -27.00
CA ILE A 49 -29.36 -2.45 -26.73
C ILE A 49 -29.11 -2.28 -25.23
N ILE A 50 -28.20 -1.39 -24.86
CA ILE A 50 -27.84 -1.04 -23.45
C ILE A 50 -29.08 -0.76 -22.58
N GLU A 51 -30.14 -0.22 -23.14
CA GLU A 51 -31.43 0.07 -22.47
C GLU A 51 -32.17 -1.18 -21.97
N ARG A 52 -31.84 -2.39 -22.44
CA ARG A 52 -32.53 -3.63 -22.03
C ARG A 52 -31.91 -4.30 -20.82
N ARG A 53 -30.63 -4.08 -20.50
CA ARG A 53 -30.01 -4.57 -19.23
C ARG A 53 -30.72 -3.99 -18.01
N SER A 54 -31.24 -2.74 -18.14
CA SER A 54 -31.95 -2.06 -17.06
C SER A 54 -33.34 -2.66 -16.71
N ASN A 55 -33.88 -3.60 -17.49
CA ASN A 55 -35.23 -4.12 -17.28
C ASN A 55 -35.25 -5.60 -16.82
N ILE A 56 -34.12 -6.23 -16.62
CA ILE A 56 -34.04 -7.63 -16.17
C ILE A 56 -34.32 -7.67 -14.69
N LYS A 57 -35.39 -8.39 -14.30
CA LYS A 57 -35.78 -8.53 -12.90
C LYS A 57 -35.34 -9.84 -12.28
N GLN A 58 -35.26 -10.88 -13.07
CA GLN A 58 -34.93 -12.22 -12.61
C GLN A 58 -34.14 -12.96 -13.69
N ILE A 59 -33.17 -13.76 -13.29
CA ILE A 59 -32.40 -14.62 -14.17
C ILE A 59 -31.96 -15.88 -13.44
N THR A 60 -31.96 -17.00 -14.15
CA THR A 60 -31.36 -18.27 -13.70
C THR A 60 -30.14 -18.54 -14.56
N VAL A 61 -28.99 -18.68 -13.91
CA VAL A 61 -27.73 -19.04 -14.58
C VAL A 61 -27.76 -20.54 -14.88
N PRO A 62 -27.52 -20.98 -16.14
CA PRO A 62 -27.61 -22.39 -16.51
C PRO A 62 -26.60 -23.27 -15.77
N ASP A 63 -26.99 -24.53 -15.55
CA ASP A 63 -26.08 -25.56 -15.06
C ASP A 63 -24.85 -25.71 -15.96
N GLY A 64 -23.69 -26.01 -15.34
CA GLY A 64 -22.42 -26.15 -16.05
C GLY A 64 -21.62 -24.86 -16.19
N VAL A 65 -22.21 -23.68 -15.89
CA VAL A 65 -21.41 -22.44 -15.76
C VAL A 65 -20.53 -22.54 -14.53
N THR A 66 -19.24 -22.33 -14.71
CA THR A 66 -18.22 -22.39 -13.64
C THR A 66 -17.70 -21.01 -13.24
N LYS A 67 -17.91 -20.02 -14.09
CA LYS A 67 -17.42 -18.64 -13.86
C LYS A 67 -18.43 -17.62 -14.37
N LEU A 68 -18.72 -16.62 -13.56
CA LEU A 68 -19.28 -15.36 -14.02
C LEU A 68 -18.13 -14.43 -14.44
N GLY A 69 -18.17 -13.95 -15.68
CA GLY A 69 -17.15 -13.06 -16.23
C GLY A 69 -17.15 -11.67 -15.59
N GLU A 70 -16.14 -10.90 -15.91
CA GLU A 70 -16.08 -9.48 -15.55
C GLU A 70 -17.30 -8.74 -16.10
N ASN A 71 -17.91 -7.86 -15.30
CA ASN A 71 -19.05 -7.04 -15.66
C ASN A 71 -20.27 -7.83 -16.16
N ALA A 72 -20.40 -9.15 -15.90
CA ALA A 72 -21.44 -10.02 -16.47
C ALA A 72 -22.86 -9.46 -16.30
N PHE A 73 -23.20 -8.92 -15.12
CA PHE A 73 -24.49 -8.31 -14.79
C PHE A 73 -24.37 -6.83 -14.44
N LYS A 74 -23.23 -6.21 -14.69
CA LYS A 74 -23.00 -4.79 -14.33
C LYS A 74 -24.11 -3.89 -14.91
N GLY A 75 -24.68 -3.06 -14.04
CA GLY A 75 -25.74 -2.13 -14.40
C GLY A 75 -27.12 -2.76 -14.63
N CYS A 76 -27.35 -4.01 -14.23
CA CYS A 76 -28.66 -4.63 -14.21
C CYS A 76 -29.48 -4.05 -13.03
N ARG A 77 -29.89 -2.78 -13.13
CA ARG A 77 -30.46 -1.99 -12.03
C ARG A 77 -31.78 -2.53 -11.48
N GLU A 78 -32.56 -3.23 -12.33
CA GLU A 78 -33.86 -3.80 -11.96
C GLU A 78 -33.74 -5.28 -11.53
N LEU A 79 -32.55 -5.86 -11.50
CA LEU A 79 -32.34 -7.25 -11.08
C LEU A 79 -32.68 -7.41 -9.60
N GLU A 80 -33.76 -8.14 -9.34
CA GLU A 80 -34.27 -8.42 -7.99
C GLU A 80 -33.79 -9.77 -7.47
N ASN A 81 -33.72 -10.78 -8.37
CA ASN A 81 -33.35 -12.15 -8.04
C ASN A 81 -32.43 -12.77 -9.08
N ILE A 82 -31.49 -13.55 -8.61
CA ILE A 82 -30.63 -14.38 -9.44
C ILE A 82 -30.42 -15.75 -8.80
N GLU A 83 -30.50 -16.79 -9.58
CA GLU A 83 -30.20 -18.16 -9.17
C GLU A 83 -28.88 -18.60 -9.78
N LEU A 84 -27.94 -19.00 -8.93
CA LEU A 84 -26.61 -19.48 -9.33
C LEU A 84 -26.54 -21.01 -9.15
N PRO A 85 -26.04 -21.77 -10.15
CA PRO A 85 -25.83 -23.20 -9.99
C PRO A 85 -24.63 -23.48 -9.07
N GLN A 86 -24.63 -24.63 -8.39
CA GLN A 86 -23.54 -25.04 -7.51
C GLN A 86 -22.18 -25.27 -8.24
N THR A 87 -22.20 -25.21 -9.58
CA THR A 87 -20.99 -25.34 -10.40
C THR A 87 -20.16 -24.06 -10.45
N VAL A 88 -20.71 -22.89 -10.08
CA VAL A 88 -19.98 -21.61 -10.12
C VAL A 88 -18.91 -21.56 -9.04
N GLN A 89 -17.67 -21.38 -9.45
CA GLN A 89 -16.50 -21.28 -8.59
C GLN A 89 -15.89 -19.86 -8.56
N THR A 90 -16.24 -19.03 -9.53
CA THR A 90 -15.69 -17.67 -9.64
C THR A 90 -16.76 -16.67 -10.04
N ILE A 91 -16.83 -15.56 -9.31
CA ILE A 91 -17.54 -14.33 -9.67
C ILE A 91 -16.46 -13.31 -10.06
N GLY A 92 -16.53 -12.79 -11.29
CA GLY A 92 -15.55 -11.84 -11.84
C GLY A 92 -15.65 -10.44 -11.25
N ASP A 93 -14.70 -9.59 -11.60
CA ASP A 93 -14.66 -8.20 -11.16
C ASP A 93 -15.89 -7.44 -11.67
N SER A 94 -16.48 -6.59 -10.82
CA SER A 94 -17.67 -5.80 -11.11
C SER A 94 -18.90 -6.63 -11.62
N ALA A 95 -18.94 -7.93 -11.38
CA ALA A 95 -19.96 -8.81 -12.00
C ALA A 95 -21.40 -8.37 -11.72
N PHE A 96 -21.69 -7.83 -10.54
CA PHE A 96 -23.00 -7.31 -10.11
C PHE A 96 -22.97 -5.82 -9.76
N GLU A 97 -21.93 -5.10 -10.16
CA GLU A 97 -21.83 -3.66 -9.88
C GLU A 97 -23.09 -2.92 -10.40
N ASP A 98 -23.64 -2.02 -9.58
CA ASP A 98 -24.87 -1.25 -9.86
C ASP A 98 -26.13 -2.09 -10.05
N CYS A 99 -26.22 -3.30 -9.48
CA CYS A 99 -27.46 -4.07 -9.38
C CYS A 99 -28.31 -3.53 -8.22
N TYR A 100 -28.90 -2.34 -8.39
CA TYR A 100 -29.52 -1.57 -7.31
C TYR A 100 -30.67 -2.29 -6.59
N LYS A 101 -31.44 -3.14 -7.30
CA LYS A 101 -32.58 -3.84 -6.73
C LYS A 101 -32.30 -5.24 -6.21
N LEU A 102 -31.07 -5.73 -6.35
CA LEU A 102 -30.68 -7.03 -5.81
C LEU A 102 -30.75 -7.00 -4.28
N GLN A 103 -31.67 -7.81 -3.71
CA GLN A 103 -31.89 -7.83 -2.26
C GLN A 103 -31.25 -9.01 -1.57
N HIS A 104 -31.13 -10.13 -2.27
CA HIS A 104 -30.56 -11.36 -1.78
C HIS A 104 -29.91 -12.14 -2.91
N ILE A 105 -28.84 -12.85 -2.61
CA ILE A 105 -28.17 -13.79 -3.52
C ILE A 105 -27.61 -14.96 -2.72
N GLU A 106 -27.95 -16.17 -3.13
CA GLU A 106 -27.35 -17.40 -2.59
C GLU A 106 -26.04 -17.70 -3.32
N LEU A 107 -24.95 -17.67 -2.60
CA LEU A 107 -23.62 -18.02 -3.17
C LEU A 107 -23.39 -19.52 -3.08
N PRO A 108 -22.85 -20.15 -4.15
CA PRO A 108 -22.55 -21.59 -4.13
C PRO A 108 -21.48 -21.93 -3.08
N ASP A 109 -21.62 -23.07 -2.39
CA ASP A 109 -20.66 -23.56 -1.38
C ASP A 109 -19.26 -23.75 -1.94
N ASN A 110 -19.16 -24.06 -3.25
CA ASN A 110 -17.89 -24.28 -3.95
C ASN A 110 -17.23 -23.01 -4.50
N LEU A 111 -17.77 -21.83 -4.17
CA LEU A 111 -17.24 -20.55 -4.64
C LEU A 111 -15.86 -20.29 -4.00
N LYS A 112 -14.85 -20.05 -4.86
CA LYS A 112 -13.46 -19.86 -4.47
C LYS A 112 -12.98 -18.41 -4.60
N LYS A 113 -13.64 -17.63 -5.47
CA LYS A 113 -13.22 -16.27 -5.79
C LYS A 113 -14.41 -15.36 -6.03
N ILE A 114 -14.37 -14.20 -5.37
CA ILE A 114 -15.21 -13.03 -5.67
C ILE A 114 -14.27 -11.91 -6.12
N GLY A 115 -14.58 -11.31 -7.25
CA GLY A 115 -13.77 -10.26 -7.88
C GLY A 115 -13.84 -8.92 -7.16
N GLU A 116 -12.96 -8.01 -7.58
CA GLU A 116 -12.96 -6.62 -7.12
C GLU A 116 -14.27 -5.93 -7.48
N SER A 117 -14.85 -5.16 -6.54
CA SER A 117 -16.11 -4.42 -6.74
C SER A 117 -17.28 -5.28 -7.22
N ALA A 118 -17.26 -6.61 -6.98
CA ALA A 118 -18.23 -7.55 -7.58
C ALA A 118 -19.68 -7.22 -7.25
N PHE A 119 -19.98 -6.70 -6.06
CA PHE A 119 -21.31 -6.28 -5.60
C PHE A 119 -21.37 -4.77 -5.30
N ARG A 120 -20.43 -3.99 -5.84
CA ARG A 120 -20.41 -2.54 -5.61
C ARG A 120 -21.74 -1.91 -5.97
N ASN A 121 -22.25 -1.03 -5.09
CA ASN A 121 -23.52 -0.34 -5.24
C ASN A 121 -24.76 -1.28 -5.38
N CYS A 122 -24.72 -2.50 -4.86
CA CYS A 122 -25.93 -3.29 -4.64
C CYS A 122 -26.69 -2.71 -3.45
N ILE A 123 -27.27 -1.51 -3.62
CA ILE A 123 -27.76 -0.67 -2.52
C ILE A 123 -28.86 -1.30 -1.68
N ASN A 124 -29.60 -2.28 -2.22
CA ASN A 124 -30.69 -2.99 -1.55
C ASN A 124 -30.29 -4.39 -1.05
N LEU A 125 -29.03 -4.82 -1.25
CA LEU A 125 -28.54 -6.10 -0.73
C LEU A 125 -28.55 -6.07 0.80
N LYS A 126 -29.32 -6.96 1.44
CA LYS A 126 -29.56 -6.95 2.88
C LYS A 126 -28.67 -7.90 3.66
N ASP A 127 -28.45 -9.06 3.09
CA ASP A 127 -27.65 -10.13 3.68
C ASP A 127 -26.88 -10.87 2.59
N ILE A 128 -25.77 -11.46 2.99
CA ILE A 128 -24.97 -12.34 2.14
C ILE A 128 -24.20 -13.32 3.02
N GLU A 129 -24.32 -14.60 2.70
CA GLU A 129 -23.54 -15.65 3.34
C GLU A 129 -22.31 -15.97 2.49
N LEU A 130 -21.13 -15.73 3.02
CA LEU A 130 -19.86 -16.01 2.34
C LEU A 130 -19.45 -17.45 2.61
N PRO A 131 -19.19 -18.28 1.57
CA PRO A 131 -18.81 -19.67 1.76
C PRO A 131 -17.38 -19.81 2.31
N GLU A 132 -17.16 -20.88 3.10
CA GLU A 132 -15.87 -21.18 3.76
C GLU A 132 -14.70 -21.43 2.80
N GLY A 133 -14.98 -21.61 1.50
CA GLY A 133 -13.95 -21.77 0.46
C GLY A 133 -13.25 -20.50 0.01
N LEU A 134 -13.77 -19.33 0.40
CA LEU A 134 -13.20 -18.04 0.02
C LEU A 134 -11.94 -17.74 0.84
N LYS A 135 -10.86 -17.41 0.15
CA LYS A 135 -9.59 -17.04 0.79
C LYS A 135 -9.35 -15.53 0.86
N ILE A 136 -9.96 -14.77 -0.01
CA ILE A 136 -9.72 -13.33 -0.15
C ILE A 136 -11.04 -12.63 -0.49
N LEU A 137 -11.38 -11.57 0.25
CA LEU A 137 -12.33 -10.55 -0.18
C LEU A 137 -11.56 -9.42 -0.85
N ARG A 138 -11.79 -9.23 -2.14
CA ARG A 138 -11.10 -8.19 -2.91
C ARG A 138 -11.62 -6.80 -2.61
N GLY A 139 -10.84 -5.77 -2.98
CA GLY A 139 -11.19 -4.39 -2.73
C GLY A 139 -12.56 -4.00 -3.28
N GLY A 140 -13.30 -3.19 -2.50
CA GLY A 140 -14.60 -2.65 -2.90
C GLY A 140 -15.71 -3.67 -3.13
N THR A 141 -15.52 -4.96 -2.78
CA THR A 141 -16.46 -6.04 -3.10
C THR A 141 -17.91 -5.68 -2.76
N PHE A 142 -18.18 -5.07 -1.60
CA PHE A 142 -19.48 -4.65 -1.12
C PHE A 142 -19.61 -3.13 -0.92
N SER A 143 -18.69 -2.35 -1.50
CA SER A 143 -18.74 -0.88 -1.40
C SER A 143 -20.10 -0.35 -1.88
N GLY A 144 -20.72 0.52 -1.08
CA GLY A 144 -22.04 1.09 -1.40
C GLY A 144 -23.25 0.14 -1.21
N CYS A 145 -23.08 -1.01 -0.58
CA CYS A 145 -24.20 -1.88 -0.20
C CYS A 145 -24.92 -1.30 1.03
N HIS A 146 -25.65 -0.21 0.82
CA HIS A 146 -26.22 0.61 1.90
C HIS A 146 -27.16 -0.17 2.84
N SER A 147 -27.87 -1.18 2.34
CA SER A 147 -28.83 -1.97 3.10
C SER A 147 -28.24 -3.23 3.73
N LEU A 148 -26.95 -3.50 3.55
CA LEU A 148 -26.29 -4.70 4.10
C LEU A 148 -26.27 -4.61 5.64
N GLU A 149 -27.04 -5.49 6.29
CA GLU A 149 -27.20 -5.50 7.75
C GLU A 149 -26.24 -6.49 8.43
N ASN A 150 -26.03 -7.63 7.79
CA ASN A 150 -25.21 -8.72 8.32
C ASN A 150 -24.32 -9.32 7.24
N VAL A 151 -23.11 -9.69 7.64
CA VAL A 151 -22.17 -10.48 6.86
C VAL A 151 -21.35 -11.35 7.80
N ASN A 152 -21.25 -12.63 7.49
CA ASN A 152 -20.29 -13.51 8.14
C ASN A 152 -18.94 -13.43 7.41
N ILE A 153 -17.85 -13.39 8.14
CA ILE A 153 -16.50 -13.48 7.56
C ILE A 153 -15.96 -14.88 7.82
N PRO A 154 -15.81 -15.73 6.78
CA PRO A 154 -15.28 -17.08 6.92
C PRO A 154 -13.87 -17.09 7.51
N ILE A 155 -13.55 -18.11 8.29
CA ILE A 155 -12.21 -18.24 8.92
C ILE A 155 -11.07 -18.39 7.92
N SER A 156 -11.38 -18.75 6.68
CA SER A 156 -10.43 -18.84 5.56
C SER A 156 -9.94 -17.48 5.04
N ILE A 157 -10.63 -16.38 5.41
CA ILE A 157 -10.29 -15.02 4.98
C ILE A 157 -9.37 -14.40 6.04
N ILE A 158 -8.13 -14.14 5.66
CA ILE A 158 -7.09 -13.60 6.56
C ILE A 158 -6.97 -12.08 6.53
N SER A 159 -7.62 -11.41 5.57
CA SER A 159 -7.59 -9.94 5.47
C SER A 159 -8.87 -9.36 4.87
N ILE A 160 -9.25 -8.16 5.32
CA ILE A 160 -10.29 -7.34 4.69
C ILE A 160 -9.61 -6.30 3.83
N ASN A 161 -9.72 -6.45 2.52
CA ASN A 161 -9.09 -5.53 1.57
C ASN A 161 -9.73 -4.14 1.56
N GLY A 162 -9.05 -3.19 0.90
CA GLY A 162 -9.44 -1.79 0.91
C GLY A 162 -10.87 -1.57 0.40
N TYR A 163 -11.63 -0.71 1.10
CA TYR A 163 -12.98 -0.27 0.73
C TYR A 163 -14.01 -1.41 0.60
N THR A 164 -13.72 -2.61 1.12
CA THR A 164 -14.57 -3.80 0.94
C THR A 164 -16.00 -3.56 1.39
N PHE A 165 -16.21 -2.92 2.55
CA PHE A 165 -17.52 -2.59 3.13
C PHE A 165 -17.76 -1.07 3.21
N GLU A 166 -17.05 -0.27 2.41
CA GLU A 166 -17.25 1.17 2.34
C GLU A 166 -18.74 1.51 2.16
N GLU A 167 -19.26 2.48 2.94
CA GLU A 167 -20.67 2.90 2.90
C GLU A 167 -21.72 1.79 3.12
N CYS A 168 -21.41 0.69 3.79
CA CYS A 168 -22.40 -0.27 4.27
C CYS A 168 -23.15 0.33 5.47
N LYS A 169 -24.06 1.26 5.21
CA LYS A 169 -24.69 2.14 6.22
C LYS A 169 -25.60 1.42 7.21
N SER A 170 -26.12 0.25 6.84
CA SER A 170 -27.00 -0.56 7.69
C SER A 170 -26.26 -1.64 8.46
N LEU A 171 -24.97 -1.88 8.20
CA LEU A 171 -24.17 -2.89 8.89
C LEU A 171 -24.08 -2.55 10.38
N LYS A 172 -24.55 -3.47 11.24
CA LYS A 172 -24.63 -3.24 12.69
C LYS A 172 -23.49 -3.80 13.48
N LYS A 173 -23.00 -4.95 13.06
CA LYS A 173 -21.96 -5.70 13.75
C LYS A 173 -21.01 -6.35 12.76
N ILE A 174 -19.73 -6.40 13.16
CA ILE A 174 -18.73 -7.20 12.46
C ILE A 174 -17.87 -7.97 13.46
N ILE A 175 -17.61 -9.24 13.15
CA ILE A 175 -16.70 -10.10 13.91
C ILE A 175 -15.48 -10.39 13.04
N LEU A 176 -14.32 -9.97 13.50
CA LEU A 176 -13.02 -10.20 12.87
C LEU A 176 -12.31 -11.29 13.70
N HIS A 177 -12.29 -12.50 13.15
CA HIS A 177 -11.88 -13.72 13.85
C HIS A 177 -10.36 -13.81 14.08
N GLU A 178 -9.92 -14.75 14.89
CA GLU A 178 -8.50 -14.91 15.30
C GLU A 178 -7.51 -15.27 14.18
N GLY A 179 -8.00 -15.69 13.00
CA GLY A 179 -7.16 -15.91 11.81
C GLY A 179 -6.96 -14.66 10.96
N MET A 180 -7.55 -13.52 11.36
CA MET A 180 -7.44 -12.27 10.61
C MET A 180 -6.11 -11.59 10.92
N GLU A 181 -5.39 -11.12 9.89
CA GLU A 181 -4.09 -10.47 10.02
C GLU A 181 -4.16 -8.96 9.76
N GLU A 182 -4.95 -8.55 8.75
CA GLU A 182 -4.94 -7.16 8.30
C GLU A 182 -6.33 -6.63 7.94
N ILE A 183 -6.59 -5.38 8.33
CA ILE A 183 -7.71 -4.57 7.88
C ILE A 183 -7.14 -3.44 7.03
N PHE A 184 -7.35 -3.48 5.71
CA PHE A 184 -6.76 -2.49 4.81
C PHE A 184 -7.52 -1.16 4.79
N ALA A 185 -6.99 -0.20 4.00
CA ALA A 185 -7.50 1.16 3.95
C ALA A 185 -8.98 1.23 3.59
N GLY A 186 -9.75 2.04 4.33
CA GLY A 186 -11.17 2.30 4.07
C GLY A 186 -12.08 1.07 4.17
N ALA A 187 -11.61 -0.06 4.74
CA ALA A 187 -12.36 -1.32 4.73
C ALA A 187 -13.81 -1.18 5.21
N PHE A 188 -14.08 -0.33 6.21
CA PHE A 188 -15.39 0.00 6.77
C PHE A 188 -15.67 1.51 6.73
N LEU A 189 -15.08 2.23 5.78
CA LEU A 189 -15.26 3.67 5.65
C LEU A 189 -16.75 4.04 5.55
N ASN A 190 -17.21 4.97 6.39
CA ASN A 190 -18.59 5.45 6.42
C ASN A 190 -19.67 4.35 6.70
N CYS A 191 -19.33 3.28 7.41
CA CYS A 191 -20.29 2.34 7.96
C CYS A 191 -21.02 2.96 9.15
N GLN A 192 -21.87 3.96 8.89
CA GLN A 192 -22.51 4.79 9.93
C GLN A 192 -23.36 3.96 10.89
N GLY A 193 -23.96 2.85 10.42
CA GLY A 193 -24.78 1.96 11.23
C GLY A 193 -23.99 1.06 12.19
N LEU A 194 -22.66 0.95 12.04
CA LEU A 194 -21.83 0.01 12.77
C LEU A 194 -21.76 0.39 14.26
N GLU A 195 -22.30 -0.47 15.10
CA GLU A 195 -22.38 -0.30 16.56
C GLU A 195 -21.37 -1.16 17.30
N GLU A 196 -21.10 -2.36 16.79
CA GLU A 196 -20.25 -3.36 17.43
C GLU A 196 -19.17 -3.86 16.48
N VAL A 197 -17.90 -3.73 16.90
CA VAL A 197 -16.73 -4.27 16.22
C VAL A 197 -16.02 -5.19 17.18
N GLU A 198 -16.04 -6.48 16.91
CA GLU A 198 -15.33 -7.48 17.67
C GLU A 198 -14.05 -7.88 16.93
N MET A 199 -12.88 -7.45 17.44
CA MET A 199 -11.57 -7.82 16.93
C MET A 199 -10.95 -8.89 17.81
N LYS A 200 -10.52 -10.00 17.21
CA LYS A 200 -9.78 -11.05 17.91
C LYS A 200 -8.27 -10.87 17.74
N GLU A 201 -7.47 -11.58 18.54
CA GLU A 201 -6.02 -11.60 18.37
C GLU A 201 -5.63 -12.15 16.98
N GLY A 202 -4.50 -11.68 16.45
CA GLY A 202 -4.00 -11.99 15.10
C GLY A 202 -3.85 -10.76 14.22
N ILE A 203 -4.77 -9.78 14.37
CA ILE A 203 -4.73 -8.54 13.59
C ILE A 203 -3.50 -7.72 13.98
N ASN A 204 -2.62 -7.43 13.00
CA ASN A 204 -1.41 -6.62 13.20
C ASN A 204 -1.53 -5.21 12.60
N LEU A 205 -2.46 -5.00 11.66
CA LEU A 205 -2.65 -3.72 10.96
C LEU A 205 -4.12 -3.30 10.92
N ILE A 206 -4.40 -2.08 11.36
CA ILE A 206 -5.62 -1.32 11.06
C ILE A 206 -5.24 -0.21 10.09
N GLY A 207 -5.70 -0.31 8.85
CA GLY A 207 -5.30 0.56 7.74
C GLY A 207 -5.80 2.00 7.84
N ASN A 208 -5.36 2.83 6.90
CA ASN A 208 -5.81 4.21 6.80
C ASN A 208 -7.34 4.28 6.62
N GLU A 209 -8.02 5.14 7.36
CA GLU A 209 -9.47 5.36 7.27
C GLU A 209 -10.32 4.09 7.45
N ALA A 210 -9.76 3.00 7.99
CA ALA A 210 -10.41 1.69 8.05
C ALA A 210 -11.81 1.72 8.67
N PHE A 211 -12.04 2.52 9.72
CA PHE A 211 -13.33 2.73 10.39
C PHE A 211 -13.75 4.21 10.41
N SER A 212 -13.15 5.05 9.55
CA SER A 212 -13.49 6.47 9.49
C SER A 212 -14.98 6.67 9.19
N GLY A 213 -15.66 7.55 9.93
CA GLY A 213 -17.08 7.81 9.75
C GLY A 213 -18.02 6.72 10.27
N CYS A 214 -17.54 5.73 11.03
CA CYS A 214 -18.37 4.77 11.75
C CYS A 214 -18.97 5.45 13.00
N GLU A 215 -19.96 6.32 12.78
CA GLU A 215 -20.45 7.25 13.80
C GLU A 215 -21.04 6.59 15.04
N ASN A 216 -21.59 5.36 14.91
CA ASN A 216 -22.34 4.69 15.97
C ASN A 216 -21.49 3.77 16.86
N ILE A 217 -20.21 3.54 16.56
CA ILE A 217 -19.30 2.80 17.44
C ILE A 217 -19.14 3.57 18.75
N LYS A 218 -19.45 2.94 19.90
CA LYS A 218 -19.30 3.54 21.22
C LYS A 218 -18.04 3.12 21.94
N SER A 219 -17.61 1.90 21.71
CA SER A 219 -16.41 1.32 22.31
C SER A 219 -15.63 0.50 21.32
N ILE A 220 -14.31 0.46 21.48
CA ILE A 220 -13.43 -0.40 20.69
C ILE A 220 -12.35 -1.01 21.58
N ASN A 221 -12.13 -2.30 21.43
CA ASN A 221 -11.02 -3.01 22.04
C ASN A 221 -10.03 -3.40 20.93
N ILE A 222 -8.84 -2.80 20.94
CA ILE A 222 -7.78 -3.07 19.98
C ILE A 222 -6.89 -4.18 20.56
N PRO A 223 -6.79 -5.34 19.87
CA PRO A 223 -6.04 -6.52 20.37
C PRO A 223 -4.54 -6.25 20.58
N ASP A 224 -3.90 -7.09 21.38
CA ASP A 224 -2.47 -6.96 21.71
C ASP A 224 -1.54 -7.23 20.52
N THR A 225 -2.02 -7.90 19.49
CA THR A 225 -1.29 -8.16 18.25
C THR A 225 -1.23 -6.97 17.31
N VAL A 226 -2.09 -5.95 17.49
CA VAL A 226 -2.07 -4.77 16.62
C VAL A 226 -0.82 -3.93 16.87
N GLU A 227 0.00 -3.79 15.85
CA GLU A 227 1.21 -2.98 15.88
C GLU A 227 1.01 -1.60 15.24
N LYS A 228 0.10 -1.49 14.26
CA LYS A 228 -0.08 -0.26 13.47
C LYS A 228 -1.54 0.14 13.32
N ILE A 229 -1.82 1.42 13.57
CA ILE A 229 -3.09 2.09 13.30
C ILE A 229 -2.82 3.20 12.29
N GLY A 230 -3.53 3.17 11.16
CA GLY A 230 -3.31 4.07 10.03
C GLY A 230 -3.82 5.50 10.23
N TYR A 231 -3.54 6.34 9.25
CA TYR A 231 -4.07 7.69 9.11
C TYR A 231 -5.61 7.68 9.20
N ARG A 232 -6.19 8.52 10.07
CA ARG A 232 -7.64 8.66 10.25
C ARG A 232 -8.40 7.34 10.47
N ALA A 233 -7.78 6.31 11.01
CA ALA A 233 -8.38 4.99 11.11
C ALA A 233 -9.74 4.97 11.82
N PHE A 234 -9.95 5.81 12.84
CA PHE A 234 -11.20 6.00 13.59
C PHE A 234 -11.67 7.47 13.55
N TYR A 235 -11.25 8.22 12.52
CA TYR A 235 -11.64 9.61 12.35
C TYR A 235 -13.17 9.75 12.28
N SER A 236 -13.73 10.73 12.98
CA SER A 236 -15.18 10.99 12.97
C SER A 236 -16.07 9.82 13.42
N CYS A 237 -15.53 8.89 14.24
CA CYS A 237 -16.34 7.95 15.03
C CYS A 237 -16.97 8.71 16.20
N LYS A 238 -17.99 9.52 15.90
CA LYS A 238 -18.53 10.59 16.77
C LYS A 238 -19.01 10.14 18.15
N ASN A 239 -19.43 8.86 18.28
CA ASN A 239 -19.91 8.30 19.55
C ASN A 239 -18.84 7.49 20.30
N LEU A 240 -17.64 7.34 19.74
CA LEU A 240 -16.57 6.53 20.32
C LEU A 240 -16.00 7.22 21.58
N GLU A 241 -16.30 6.67 22.73
CA GLU A 241 -15.91 7.20 24.05
C GLU A 241 -15.03 6.25 24.86
N ASP A 242 -15.12 4.93 24.66
CA ASP A 242 -14.29 3.93 25.35
C ASP A 242 -13.33 3.26 24.34
N ILE A 243 -12.03 3.53 24.53
CA ILE A 243 -10.98 3.01 23.65
C ILE A 243 -9.96 2.27 24.49
N LYS A 244 -9.94 0.94 24.36
CA LYS A 244 -8.89 0.12 24.93
C LYS A 244 -7.83 -0.16 23.86
N MET A 245 -6.64 0.35 24.12
CA MET A 245 -5.50 0.22 23.21
C MET A 245 -4.47 -0.73 23.80
N SER A 246 -3.98 -1.60 22.97
CA SER A 246 -2.96 -2.58 23.24
C SER A 246 -1.59 -1.96 23.60
N ASP A 247 -0.79 -2.71 24.34
CA ASP A 247 0.62 -2.39 24.59
C ASP A 247 1.53 -2.74 23.39
N GLY A 248 1.03 -3.50 22.41
CA GLY A 248 1.76 -3.90 21.19
C GLY A 248 1.96 -2.78 20.18
N ILE A 249 1.21 -1.69 20.31
CA ILE A 249 1.25 -0.57 19.34
C ILE A 249 2.66 0.01 19.21
N LYS A 250 3.09 0.15 17.96
CA LYS A 250 4.36 0.81 17.55
C LYS A 250 4.11 2.05 16.70
N TYR A 251 2.95 2.16 16.06
CA TYR A 251 2.64 3.26 15.15
C TYR A 251 1.18 3.67 15.22
N VAL A 252 0.92 4.99 15.35
CA VAL A 252 -0.42 5.56 15.26
C VAL A 252 -0.39 6.75 14.31
N GLY A 253 -1.15 6.64 13.22
CA GLY A 253 -1.23 7.62 12.15
C GLY A 253 -1.84 8.95 12.58
N THR A 254 -1.55 9.99 11.81
CA THR A 254 -2.10 11.33 12.03
C THR A 254 -3.62 11.28 12.04
N GLU A 255 -4.24 12.00 12.98
CA GLU A 255 -5.69 12.13 13.12
C GLU A 255 -6.45 10.81 13.34
N ALA A 256 -5.76 9.72 13.75
CA ALA A 256 -6.36 8.39 13.88
C ALA A 256 -7.64 8.38 14.72
N PHE A 257 -7.76 9.23 15.74
CA PHE A 257 -8.90 9.30 16.67
C PHE A 257 -9.55 10.69 16.71
N ASN A 258 -9.20 11.61 15.79
CA ASN A 258 -9.79 12.94 15.75
C ASN A 258 -11.30 12.85 15.50
N GLU A 259 -12.04 13.82 16.04
CA GLU A 259 -13.50 13.87 15.98
C GLU A 259 -14.24 12.67 16.63
N THR A 260 -13.56 11.84 17.41
CA THR A 260 -14.23 10.90 18.33
C THR A 260 -14.73 11.66 19.55
N LYS A 261 -15.76 11.14 20.23
CA LYS A 261 -16.25 11.68 21.51
C LYS A 261 -15.11 11.77 22.53
N TYR A 262 -14.32 10.68 22.65
CA TYR A 262 -13.15 10.61 23.51
C TYR A 262 -12.18 11.76 23.24
N TYR A 263 -11.83 12.01 21.99
CA TYR A 263 -10.89 13.06 21.60
C TYR A 263 -11.41 14.46 21.93
N ILE A 264 -12.69 14.76 21.58
CA ILE A 264 -13.31 16.07 21.76
C ILE A 264 -13.44 16.41 23.26
N GLU A 265 -13.87 15.45 24.09
CA GLU A 265 -14.00 15.65 25.53
C GLU A 265 -12.64 15.95 26.19
N ASN A 266 -11.58 15.21 25.83
CA ASN A 266 -10.24 15.46 26.36
C ASN A 266 -9.58 16.71 25.77
N LEU A 267 -9.94 17.13 24.56
CA LEU A 267 -9.43 18.36 23.96
C LEU A 267 -9.91 19.61 24.73
N SER A 268 -11.16 19.61 25.21
CA SER A 268 -11.76 20.73 25.95
C SER A 268 -11.07 21.02 27.27
N ASP A 269 -10.44 20.02 27.90
CA ASP A 269 -9.78 20.14 29.19
C ASP A 269 -8.36 20.73 29.12
N ASN A 270 -7.89 21.10 27.90
CA ASN A 270 -6.54 21.61 27.64
C ASN A 270 -5.42 20.68 28.19
N ASN A 271 -5.70 19.38 28.30
CA ASN A 271 -4.74 18.36 28.66
C ASN A 271 -4.17 17.64 27.44
N ASP A 272 -2.97 17.06 27.59
CA ASP A 272 -2.44 16.18 26.55
C ASP A 272 -3.29 14.91 26.48
N ILE A 273 -3.60 14.46 25.26
CA ILE A 273 -4.51 13.33 25.04
C ILE A 273 -3.71 12.05 24.91
N TYR A 274 -4.01 11.09 25.77
CA TYR A 274 -3.41 9.76 25.76
C TYR A 274 -4.49 8.69 25.56
N ILE A 275 -4.15 7.64 24.80
CA ILE A 275 -4.94 6.40 24.76
C ILE A 275 -3.97 5.27 25.12
N GLY A 276 -4.22 4.59 26.24
CA GLY A 276 -3.27 3.60 26.77
C GLY A 276 -1.87 4.19 27.01
N LYS A 277 -0.86 3.61 26.36
CA LYS A 277 0.54 4.05 26.42
C LYS A 277 0.97 4.90 25.21
N VAL A 278 0.02 5.50 24.48
CA VAL A 278 0.27 6.34 23.31
C VAL A 278 -0.11 7.78 23.60
N LEU A 279 0.80 8.72 23.34
CA LEU A 279 0.49 10.14 23.30
C LEU A 279 -0.12 10.47 21.93
N ILE A 280 -1.41 10.80 21.94
CA ILE A 280 -2.17 11.11 20.68
C ILE A 280 -2.03 12.58 20.31
N LYS A 281 -2.09 13.50 21.32
CA LYS A 281 -2.03 14.94 21.06
C LYS A 281 -1.44 15.69 22.24
N CYS A 282 -0.46 16.55 21.95
CA CYS A 282 -0.03 17.59 22.87
C CYS A 282 -1.01 18.75 22.80
N ASN A 283 -1.84 18.93 23.83
CA ASN A 283 -2.85 20.00 23.83
C ASN A 283 -2.39 21.23 24.63
N ARG A 284 -1.55 21.03 25.64
CA ARG A 284 -1.05 22.11 26.48
C ARG A 284 -0.26 23.14 25.68
N GLY A 285 -0.52 24.43 25.97
CA GLY A 285 0.19 25.57 25.35
C GLY A 285 1.51 25.95 26.04
N SER A 286 2.10 25.05 26.84
CA SER A 286 3.32 25.32 27.62
C SER A 286 4.58 25.31 26.76
N SER A 287 5.62 26.03 27.23
CA SER A 287 6.97 25.98 26.63
C SER A 287 7.70 24.68 26.92
N ASP A 288 7.27 23.98 27.96
CA ASP A 288 7.89 22.74 28.42
C ASP A 288 6.84 21.64 28.50
N ILE A 289 7.12 20.51 27.88
CA ILE A 289 6.24 19.34 27.90
C ILE A 289 7.00 18.19 28.56
N LYS A 290 6.38 17.61 29.59
CA LYS A 290 6.81 16.34 30.15
C LYS A 290 5.84 15.25 29.70
N VAL A 291 6.31 14.37 28.82
CA VAL A 291 5.54 13.20 28.38
C VAL A 291 5.39 12.21 29.54
N LYS A 292 4.15 11.73 29.73
CA LYS A 292 3.78 10.84 30.86
C LYS A 292 4.66 9.60 30.92
N GLU A 293 5.13 9.26 32.12
CA GLU A 293 5.86 8.00 32.35
C GLU A 293 5.02 6.79 31.93
N GLY A 294 5.70 5.80 31.34
CA GLY A 294 5.04 4.62 30.76
C GLY A 294 4.58 4.80 29.32
N THR A 295 4.64 6.02 28.75
CA THR A 295 4.36 6.22 27.31
C THR A 295 5.37 5.47 26.46
N ARG A 296 4.89 4.71 25.49
CA ARG A 296 5.72 3.93 24.58
C ARG A 296 5.81 4.54 23.17
N VAL A 297 4.73 5.17 22.73
CA VAL A 297 4.63 5.74 21.38
C VAL A 297 4.13 7.18 21.44
N ILE A 298 4.75 8.04 20.67
CA ILE A 298 4.21 9.36 20.32
C ILE A 298 3.62 9.26 18.93
N ALA A 299 2.31 9.49 18.81
CA ALA A 299 1.59 9.38 17.54
C ALA A 299 2.07 10.40 16.50
N ASN A 300 1.78 10.15 15.23
CA ASN A 300 2.11 11.06 14.15
C ASN A 300 1.46 12.42 14.34
N GLY A 301 2.24 13.49 14.18
CA GLY A 301 1.80 14.87 14.33
C GLY A 301 1.32 15.23 15.74
N ALA A 302 1.61 14.43 16.77
CA ALA A 302 1.07 14.63 18.11
C ALA A 302 1.35 16.01 18.68
N CYS A 303 2.57 16.54 18.55
CA CYS A 303 3.00 17.85 19.05
C CYS A 303 3.41 18.81 17.92
N ALA A 304 3.07 18.50 16.66
CA ALA A 304 3.46 19.33 15.52
C ALA A 304 2.97 20.78 15.63
N GLY A 305 3.79 21.74 15.17
CA GLY A 305 3.46 23.16 15.11
C GLY A 305 3.42 23.88 16.47
N LYS A 306 3.96 23.28 17.53
CA LYS A 306 4.05 23.93 18.87
C LYS A 306 5.14 24.99 18.86
N GLN A 307 4.81 26.20 18.38
CA GLN A 307 5.74 27.30 18.14
C GLN A 307 6.51 27.75 19.40
N ASN A 308 5.91 27.59 20.59
CA ASN A 308 6.48 28.04 21.86
C ASN A 308 7.19 26.92 22.63
N LEU A 309 7.20 25.68 22.11
CA LEU A 309 7.81 24.54 22.78
C LEU A 309 9.34 24.66 22.75
N VAL A 310 9.97 24.74 23.94
CA VAL A 310 11.42 24.90 24.11
C VAL A 310 12.08 23.59 24.56
N LEU A 311 11.40 22.85 25.45
CA LEU A 311 11.91 21.63 26.07
C LEU A 311 10.85 20.53 26.02
N VAL A 312 11.28 19.32 25.70
CA VAL A 312 10.50 18.10 25.87
C VAL A 312 11.27 17.08 26.70
N GLU A 313 10.65 16.61 27.77
CA GLU A 313 11.14 15.46 28.56
C GLU A 313 10.44 14.20 28.08
N LEU A 314 11.22 13.26 27.53
CA LEU A 314 10.74 11.98 27.02
C LEU A 314 10.99 10.87 28.04
N PRO A 315 10.04 9.96 28.33
CA PRO A 315 10.21 8.89 29.29
C PRO A 315 11.11 7.76 28.75
N GLU A 316 11.83 7.08 29.62
CA GLU A 316 12.70 5.94 29.25
C GLU A 316 11.93 4.71 28.70
N SER A 317 10.60 4.71 28.81
CA SER A 317 9.73 3.68 28.23
C SER A 317 9.44 3.87 26.75
N LEU A 318 9.81 5.04 26.17
CA LEU A 318 9.50 5.40 24.78
C LEU A 318 10.29 4.55 23.81
N ILE A 319 9.60 3.95 22.83
CA ILE A 319 10.20 3.13 21.76
C ILE A 319 10.06 3.76 20.37
N CYS A 320 9.06 4.62 20.16
CA CYS A 320 8.79 5.20 18.83
C CYS A 320 8.37 6.67 18.93
N ILE A 321 9.00 7.52 18.11
CA ILE A 321 8.56 8.87 17.83
C ILE A 321 8.00 8.88 16.42
N GLY A 322 6.68 9.13 16.29
CA GLY A 322 5.94 9.07 15.04
C GLY A 322 6.31 10.14 14.02
N ASP A 323 5.76 10.00 12.81
CA ASP A 323 5.96 10.97 11.74
C ASP A 323 5.50 12.37 12.17
N GLU A 324 6.30 13.38 11.88
CA GLU A 324 6.00 14.79 12.19
C GLU A 324 5.68 15.06 13.67
N ALA A 325 6.02 14.15 14.60
CA ALA A 325 5.60 14.22 16.00
C ALA A 325 5.93 15.57 16.66
N PHE A 326 7.07 16.18 16.34
CA PHE A 326 7.52 17.51 16.78
C PHE A 326 7.85 18.42 15.59
N ALA A 327 7.33 18.14 14.41
CA ALA A 327 7.59 18.97 13.23
C ALA A 327 7.19 20.43 13.48
N GLU A 328 8.01 21.38 13.01
CA GLU A 328 7.75 22.83 13.11
C GLU A 328 7.62 23.34 14.56
N CYS A 329 8.20 22.64 15.54
CA CYS A 329 8.40 23.16 16.89
C CYS A 329 9.60 24.10 16.88
N ASN A 330 9.39 25.31 16.33
CA ASN A 330 10.47 26.23 15.94
C ASN A 330 11.31 26.78 17.12
N GLU A 331 10.92 26.56 18.36
CA GLU A 331 11.70 26.92 19.55
C GLU A 331 12.30 25.73 20.29
N LEU A 332 12.03 24.49 19.86
CA LEU A 332 12.52 23.26 20.51
C LEU A 332 14.03 23.13 20.36
N LYS A 333 14.75 23.28 21.47
CA LYS A 333 16.23 23.30 21.51
C LYS A 333 16.84 22.03 22.08
N ASN A 334 16.21 21.48 23.12
CA ASN A 334 16.77 20.40 23.91
C ASN A 334 15.82 19.20 23.89
N VAL A 335 16.34 18.10 23.36
CA VAL A 335 15.66 16.80 23.36
C VAL A 335 16.68 15.75 23.78
N LYS A 336 16.41 15.09 24.90
CA LYS A 336 17.17 13.90 25.28
C LYS A 336 16.44 12.67 24.74
N ILE A 337 17.09 11.94 23.84
CA ILE A 337 16.54 10.71 23.28
C ILE A 337 16.68 9.59 24.33
N PRO A 338 15.56 8.90 24.68
CA PRO A 338 15.59 7.81 25.67
C PRO A 338 16.36 6.58 25.18
N SER A 339 17.00 5.89 26.11
CA SER A 339 17.88 4.75 25.80
C SER A 339 17.18 3.53 25.19
N LYS A 340 15.85 3.46 25.23
CA LYS A 340 15.04 2.38 24.65
C LYS A 340 14.39 2.74 23.31
N LEU A 341 14.61 3.96 22.80
CA LEU A 341 14.02 4.38 21.54
C LEU A 341 14.54 3.51 20.38
N GLU A 342 13.64 2.98 19.58
CA GLU A 342 13.94 2.13 18.43
C GLU A 342 13.81 2.89 17.11
N GLU A 343 12.86 3.85 17.01
CA GLU A 343 12.54 4.54 15.77
C GLU A 343 12.32 6.04 15.96
N ILE A 344 12.97 6.83 15.12
CA ILE A 344 12.69 8.25 14.88
C ILE A 344 12.13 8.34 13.47
N ASN A 345 10.81 8.56 13.34
CA ASN A 345 10.14 8.44 12.05
C ASN A 345 10.24 9.72 11.20
N ALA A 346 9.52 9.73 10.05
CA ALA A 346 9.67 10.79 9.05
C ALA A 346 9.35 12.16 9.63
N ARG A 347 10.22 13.14 9.35
CA ARG A 347 10.05 14.55 9.76
C ARG A 347 9.80 14.74 11.27
N ALA A 348 10.14 13.77 12.10
CA ALA A 348 9.84 13.78 13.54
C ALA A 348 10.26 15.08 14.25
N PHE A 349 11.40 15.65 13.86
CA PHE A 349 11.94 16.93 14.36
C PHE A 349 12.19 17.96 13.24
N TYR A 350 11.44 17.85 12.13
CA TYR A 350 11.57 18.77 11.02
C TYR A 350 11.46 20.22 11.47
N ALA A 351 12.40 21.08 11.03
CA ALA A 351 12.45 22.52 11.30
C ALA A 351 12.49 22.91 12.80
N CYS A 352 13.02 22.03 13.67
CA CYS A 352 13.28 22.37 15.08
C CYS A 352 14.59 23.15 15.25
N LYS A 353 14.75 23.85 16.40
CA LYS A 353 16.00 24.55 16.76
C LYS A 353 16.99 23.69 17.57
N ILE A 354 16.92 22.37 17.47
CA ILE A 354 17.82 21.45 18.18
C ILE A 354 19.28 21.80 17.84
N GLU A 355 20.12 21.94 18.88
CA GLU A 355 21.52 22.33 18.73
C GLU A 355 22.46 21.11 18.69
N SER A 356 22.13 20.07 19.46
CA SER A 356 22.83 18.80 19.48
C SER A 356 21.88 17.66 19.71
N ILE A 357 22.21 16.47 19.19
CA ILE A 357 21.46 15.23 19.39
C ILE A 357 22.39 14.07 19.64
N ASP A 358 22.05 13.26 20.65
CA ASP A 358 22.72 11.99 20.96
C ASP A 358 21.75 10.84 20.65
N ILE A 359 22.08 10.03 19.65
CA ILE A 359 21.24 8.93 19.16
C ILE A 359 21.72 7.62 19.76
N PRO A 360 20.92 7.00 20.64
CA PRO A 360 21.31 5.76 21.34
C PRO A 360 21.41 4.56 20.40
N GLU A 361 22.12 3.52 20.84
CA GLU A 361 22.39 2.32 20.04
C GLU A 361 21.14 1.49 19.68
N THR A 362 20.04 1.69 20.40
CA THR A 362 18.75 1.02 20.13
C THR A 362 18.04 1.56 18.90
N VAL A 363 18.36 2.81 18.47
CA VAL A 363 17.72 3.40 17.30
C VAL A 363 18.16 2.69 16.03
N SER A 364 17.24 1.96 15.43
CA SER A 364 17.44 1.21 14.20
C SER A 364 17.01 1.97 12.95
N LEU A 365 16.10 2.95 13.09
CA LEU A 365 15.57 3.78 12.00
C LEU A 365 15.72 5.27 12.31
N ILE A 366 16.35 6.00 11.37
CA ILE A 366 16.28 7.46 11.29
C ILE A 366 15.51 7.78 10.00
N GLY A 367 14.30 8.29 10.17
CA GLY A 367 13.29 8.43 9.13
C GLY A 367 13.58 9.53 8.12
N PHE A 368 12.74 9.58 7.09
CA PHE A 368 12.80 10.55 6.00
C PHE A 368 12.72 11.99 6.56
N ARG A 369 13.74 12.81 6.26
CA ARG A 369 13.81 14.22 6.64
C ARG A 369 13.60 14.48 8.15
N SER A 370 13.95 13.53 9.00
CA SER A 370 13.62 13.55 10.43
C SER A 370 14.20 14.76 11.18
N PHE A 371 15.38 15.26 10.80
CA PHE A 371 16.03 16.47 11.34
C PHE A 371 16.27 17.53 10.25
N GLU A 372 15.59 17.43 9.10
CA GLU A 372 15.74 18.43 8.04
C GLU A 372 15.36 19.81 8.56
N ASN A 373 16.11 20.83 8.07
CA ASN A 373 15.93 22.22 8.46
C ASN A 373 16.12 22.51 9.97
N CYS A 374 16.77 21.60 10.73
CA CYS A 374 17.24 21.92 12.08
C CYS A 374 18.40 22.91 11.99
N ALA A 375 18.06 24.20 11.80
CA ALA A 375 19.02 25.26 11.44
C ALA A 375 20.12 25.54 12.48
N ARG A 376 20.01 24.96 13.68
CA ARG A 376 21.02 25.07 14.75
C ARG A 376 21.74 23.78 15.07
N LEU A 377 21.41 22.66 14.41
CA LEU A 377 22.03 21.35 14.69
C LEU A 377 23.50 21.36 14.25
N GLN A 378 24.41 21.43 15.23
CA GLN A 378 25.85 21.48 15.03
C GLN A 378 26.53 20.17 15.39
N GLU A 379 25.93 19.37 16.27
CA GLU A 379 26.52 18.13 16.75
C GLU A 379 25.52 16.97 16.70
N VAL A 380 25.92 15.87 16.05
CA VAL A 380 25.20 14.59 16.08
C VAL A 380 26.15 13.55 16.67
N LYS A 381 25.74 12.91 17.76
CA LYS A 381 26.42 11.75 18.36
C LYS A 381 25.65 10.50 18.05
N MET A 382 26.37 9.43 17.73
CA MET A 382 25.80 8.11 17.42
C MET A 382 26.88 7.07 17.69
N SER A 383 26.59 6.10 18.56
CA SER A 383 27.58 5.08 18.94
C SER A 383 27.60 3.87 18.02
N HIS A 384 26.61 3.74 17.13
CA HIS A 384 26.43 2.59 16.23
C HIS A 384 25.93 3.04 14.86
N THR A 385 25.85 2.11 13.90
CA THR A 385 25.23 2.34 12.58
C THR A 385 23.78 1.84 12.62
N PRO A 386 22.76 2.68 12.45
CA PRO A 386 21.36 2.26 12.34
C PRO A 386 21.17 1.30 11.15
N LYS A 387 20.12 0.47 11.20
CA LYS A 387 19.77 -0.38 10.06
C LYS A 387 19.38 0.45 8.83
N LYS A 388 18.74 1.60 9.05
CA LYS A 388 18.31 2.51 7.99
C LYS A 388 18.43 3.97 8.42
N VAL A 389 19.05 4.77 7.56
CA VAL A 389 18.98 6.24 7.58
C VAL A 389 18.36 6.66 6.26
N SER A 390 17.20 7.34 6.35
CA SER A 390 16.44 7.70 5.15
C SER A 390 16.92 9.02 4.54
N ILE A 391 16.43 9.30 3.33
CA ILE A 391 16.75 10.50 2.55
C ILE A 391 16.55 11.76 3.38
N GLY A 392 17.47 12.71 3.24
CA GLY A 392 17.34 14.03 3.81
C GLY A 392 17.28 14.06 5.33
N ALA A 393 17.59 12.95 6.04
CA ALA A 393 17.46 12.86 7.49
C ALA A 393 18.09 14.04 8.24
N PHE A 394 19.20 14.58 7.73
CA PHE A 394 19.91 15.73 8.29
C PHE A 394 20.08 16.88 7.27
N GLU A 395 19.25 16.88 6.23
CA GLU A 395 19.35 17.89 5.17
C GLU A 395 19.20 19.32 5.73
N ASN A 396 19.92 20.28 5.13
CA ASN A 396 19.91 21.69 5.53
C ASN A 396 20.35 21.96 6.99
N THR A 397 21.08 21.02 7.63
CA THR A 397 21.67 21.27 8.96
C THR A 397 23.10 21.83 8.86
N PRO A 398 23.55 22.67 9.80
CA PRO A 398 24.96 23.06 9.92
C PRO A 398 25.89 21.85 10.08
N TRP A 399 25.47 20.84 10.85
CA TRP A 399 26.25 19.61 11.03
C TRP A 399 26.59 18.93 9.71
N LEU A 400 25.61 18.65 8.85
CA LEU A 400 25.84 18.00 7.55
C LEU A 400 26.71 18.87 6.63
N ARG A 401 26.50 20.21 6.65
CA ARG A 401 27.33 21.12 5.84
C ARG A 401 28.80 21.12 6.24
N HIS A 402 29.09 20.96 7.53
CA HIS A 402 30.45 20.99 8.06
C HIS A 402 31.18 19.64 7.99
N LEU A 403 30.51 18.55 7.62
CA LEU A 403 31.17 17.26 7.39
C LEU A 403 32.20 17.40 6.26
N LYS A 404 33.40 16.84 6.51
CA LYS A 404 34.46 16.80 5.50
C LYS A 404 34.07 15.86 4.36
N GLN A 405 34.40 16.29 3.15
CA GLN A 405 34.32 15.46 1.96
C GLN A 405 35.59 14.68 1.76
N ASP A 406 35.50 13.46 1.22
CA ASP A 406 36.65 12.72 0.73
C ASP A 406 37.12 13.24 -0.65
N LYS A 407 38.11 12.59 -1.24
CA LYS A 407 38.65 12.94 -2.57
C LYS A 407 37.64 12.82 -3.72
N TYR A 408 36.54 12.12 -3.52
CA TYR A 408 35.45 11.96 -4.48
C TYR A 408 34.27 12.88 -4.20
N HIS A 409 34.38 13.77 -3.19
CA HIS A 409 33.32 14.64 -2.71
C HIS A 409 32.13 13.89 -2.06
N CYS A 410 32.41 12.73 -1.46
CA CYS A 410 31.46 12.01 -0.60
C CYS A 410 31.56 12.50 0.84
N LYS A 411 30.42 12.67 1.50
CA LYS A 411 30.33 12.94 2.94
C LYS A 411 29.98 11.67 3.68
N TYR A 412 30.76 11.37 4.69
CA TYR A 412 30.55 10.22 5.56
C TYR A 412 30.37 10.65 7.00
N PHE A 413 29.54 9.89 7.70
CA PHE A 413 29.51 9.91 9.15
C PHE A 413 29.63 8.46 9.65
N GLN A 414 30.76 8.16 10.29
CA GLN A 414 31.13 6.79 10.63
C GLN A 414 31.08 5.85 9.39
N ASN A 415 30.24 4.82 9.45
CA ASN A 415 30.06 3.82 8.39
C ASN A 415 28.88 4.13 7.45
N ILE A 416 28.42 5.39 7.42
CA ILE A 416 27.27 5.83 6.63
C ILE A 416 27.74 6.81 5.58
N LEU A 417 27.47 6.53 4.30
CA LEU A 417 27.60 7.48 3.21
C LEU A 417 26.31 8.29 3.14
N LEU A 418 26.38 9.59 3.46
CA LEU A 418 25.24 10.48 3.55
C LEU A 418 24.95 11.22 2.25
N GLU A 419 25.98 11.69 1.53
CA GLU A 419 25.83 12.58 0.39
C GLU A 419 27.03 12.49 -0.55
N TYR A 420 26.79 12.58 -1.85
CA TYR A 420 27.78 12.80 -2.89
C TYR A 420 27.46 14.10 -3.65
N SER A 421 28.44 14.95 -3.83
CA SER A 421 28.27 16.23 -4.55
C SER A 421 29.35 16.44 -5.62
N GLY A 422 30.00 15.36 -6.05
CA GLY A 422 31.09 15.42 -7.04
C GLY A 422 30.61 15.31 -8.49
N ASN A 423 31.58 15.48 -9.41
CA ASN A 423 31.39 15.33 -10.86
C ASN A 423 32.37 14.31 -11.42
N SER A 424 32.78 13.32 -10.65
CA SER A 424 33.74 12.29 -11.09
C SER A 424 33.03 11.22 -11.93
N SER A 425 33.72 10.76 -13.00
CA SER A 425 33.24 9.59 -13.76
C SER A 425 33.47 8.27 -13.01
N PHE A 426 34.34 8.28 -12.02
CA PHE A 426 34.67 7.14 -11.17
C PHE A 426 34.61 7.52 -9.70
N VAL A 427 33.89 6.70 -8.91
CA VAL A 427 33.87 6.83 -7.44
C VAL A 427 34.16 5.47 -6.81
N LYS A 428 35.10 5.44 -5.89
CA LYS A 428 35.31 4.32 -4.97
C LYS A 428 34.76 4.73 -3.60
N ILE A 429 33.70 4.04 -3.14
CA ILE A 429 33.12 4.25 -1.81
C ILE A 429 34.12 3.76 -0.75
N GLN A 430 34.22 4.52 0.35
CA GLN A 430 35.16 4.24 1.44
C GLN A 430 34.96 2.86 2.05
N ASP A 431 36.05 2.13 2.27
CA ASP A 431 36.02 0.84 2.97
C ASP A 431 35.43 0.99 4.40
N GLY A 432 34.62 0.01 4.82
CA GLY A 432 33.91 0.06 6.10
C GLY A 432 32.55 0.73 6.03
N THR A 433 32.18 1.35 4.89
CA THR A 433 30.80 1.86 4.70
C THR A 433 29.82 0.70 4.75
N LYS A 434 28.80 0.80 5.62
CA LYS A 434 27.74 -0.19 5.77
C LYS A 434 26.45 0.22 5.08
N LEU A 435 26.19 1.51 5.02
CA LEU A 435 24.95 2.06 4.54
C LEU A 435 25.19 3.20 3.55
N ILE A 436 24.56 3.13 2.38
CA ILE A 436 24.45 4.21 1.41
C ILE A 436 23.05 4.80 1.56
N VAL A 437 22.98 6.07 2.00
CA VAL A 437 21.69 6.74 2.22
C VAL A 437 20.94 6.94 0.90
N GLY A 438 19.64 6.99 0.97
CA GLY A 438 18.80 7.23 -0.20
C GLY A 438 19.18 8.55 -0.91
N GLU A 439 19.09 8.52 -2.24
CA GLU A 439 19.44 9.63 -3.15
C GLU A 439 20.90 10.14 -3.06
N ALA A 440 21.79 9.43 -2.32
CA ALA A 440 23.18 9.91 -2.11
C ALA A 440 23.91 10.24 -3.42
N PHE A 441 23.68 9.52 -4.52
CA PHE A 441 24.24 9.74 -5.86
C PHE A 441 23.16 10.12 -6.90
N SER A 442 21.93 10.39 -6.48
CA SER A 442 20.85 10.67 -7.44
C SER A 442 21.25 11.77 -8.42
N GLU A 443 20.89 11.58 -9.72
CA GLU A 443 21.16 12.52 -10.81
C GLU A 443 22.66 12.83 -11.06
N SER A 444 23.57 11.95 -10.60
CA SER A 444 25.01 12.10 -10.84
C SER A 444 25.36 11.80 -12.30
N LYS A 445 25.13 12.78 -13.17
CA LYS A 445 25.23 12.64 -14.64
C LYS A 445 26.64 12.33 -15.16
N MET A 446 27.68 12.60 -14.40
CA MET A 446 29.06 12.31 -14.82
C MET A 446 29.53 10.92 -14.37
N LEU A 447 28.84 10.28 -13.42
CA LEU A 447 29.23 9.01 -12.85
C LEU A 447 29.08 7.87 -13.87
N GLU A 448 30.21 7.22 -14.23
CA GLU A 448 30.24 6.07 -15.15
C GLU A 448 30.49 4.75 -14.43
N THR A 449 31.29 4.77 -13.38
CA THR A 449 31.65 3.58 -12.60
C THR A 449 31.64 3.87 -11.11
N VAL A 450 31.04 2.98 -10.33
CA VAL A 450 31.11 3.01 -8.87
C VAL A 450 31.65 1.69 -8.32
N GLU A 451 32.60 1.77 -7.39
CA GLU A 451 33.09 0.63 -6.60
C GLU A 451 32.48 0.65 -5.22
N ILE A 452 31.74 -0.43 -4.89
CA ILE A 452 31.01 -0.60 -3.63
C ILE A 452 31.77 -1.63 -2.78
N PRO A 453 32.27 -1.25 -1.60
CA PRO A 453 33.08 -2.12 -0.75
C PRO A 453 32.21 -3.26 -0.18
N ARG A 454 32.85 -4.38 0.16
CA ARG A 454 32.19 -5.58 0.71
C ARG A 454 31.40 -5.32 2.00
N SER A 455 31.70 -4.27 2.73
CA SER A 455 31.06 -3.92 4.01
C SER A 455 29.65 -3.33 3.88
N VAL A 456 29.23 -2.92 2.66
CA VAL A 456 27.90 -2.34 2.43
C VAL A 456 26.84 -3.41 2.61
N GLU A 457 25.91 -3.14 3.54
CA GLU A 457 24.78 -4.00 3.89
C GLU A 457 23.46 -3.53 3.25
N TYR A 458 23.36 -2.21 2.94
CA TYR A 458 22.13 -1.58 2.48
C TYR A 458 22.40 -0.46 1.47
N ILE A 459 21.71 -0.48 0.33
CA ILE A 459 21.65 0.60 -0.66
C ILE A 459 20.27 1.21 -0.60
N GLY A 460 20.18 2.50 -0.24
CA GLY A 460 18.93 3.20 0.05
C GLY A 460 18.10 3.57 -1.16
N PHE A 461 16.90 4.06 -0.88
CA PHE A 461 15.92 4.52 -1.87
C PHE A 461 16.56 5.48 -2.89
N GLY A 462 16.45 5.17 -4.18
CA GLY A 462 16.95 6.05 -5.23
C GLY A 462 18.44 6.39 -5.15
N ALA A 463 19.25 5.61 -4.43
CA ALA A 463 20.66 5.97 -4.15
C ALA A 463 21.46 6.35 -5.41
N PHE A 464 21.20 5.71 -6.54
CA PHE A 464 21.81 5.98 -7.87
C PHE A 464 20.73 6.33 -8.91
N LYS A 465 19.56 6.81 -8.49
CA LYS A 465 18.47 7.16 -9.39
C LYS A 465 18.90 8.18 -10.42
N SER A 466 18.55 7.96 -11.67
CA SER A 466 18.88 8.84 -12.81
C SER A 466 20.38 9.12 -12.99
N CYS A 467 21.25 8.19 -12.58
CA CYS A 467 22.65 8.18 -12.97
C CYS A 467 22.77 7.70 -14.41
N GLU A 468 22.35 8.54 -15.36
CA GLU A 468 22.16 8.18 -16.77
C GLU A 468 23.41 7.60 -17.42
N ASN A 469 24.62 8.06 -17.03
CA ASN A 469 25.89 7.59 -17.58
C ASN A 469 26.52 6.43 -16.81
N LEU A 470 25.89 5.92 -15.77
CA LEU A 470 26.39 4.77 -15.01
C LEU A 470 26.38 3.51 -15.88
N LYS A 471 27.57 3.00 -16.18
CA LYS A 471 27.82 1.83 -17.05
C LYS A 471 28.13 0.58 -16.24
N GLU A 472 28.76 0.77 -15.06
CA GLU A 472 29.30 -0.32 -14.28
C GLU A 472 29.17 -0.08 -12.77
N VAL A 473 28.66 -1.09 -12.06
CA VAL A 473 28.61 -1.16 -10.59
C VAL A 473 29.48 -2.35 -10.18
N ARG A 474 30.60 -2.09 -9.51
CA ARG A 474 31.52 -3.11 -9.03
C ARG A 474 31.32 -3.36 -7.56
N PHE A 475 30.77 -4.50 -7.21
CA PHE A 475 30.74 -4.98 -5.83
C PHE A 475 32.01 -5.78 -5.52
N GLU A 476 32.66 -5.46 -4.39
CA GLU A 476 33.79 -6.28 -3.94
C GLU A 476 33.31 -7.70 -3.58
N ASN A 477 34.14 -8.71 -3.89
CA ASN A 477 33.85 -10.11 -3.63
C ASN A 477 33.58 -10.39 -2.13
N GLY A 478 32.63 -11.25 -1.83
CA GLY A 478 32.23 -11.58 -0.46
C GLY A 478 31.45 -10.47 0.25
N GLY A 479 30.76 -9.63 -0.50
CA GLY A 479 29.98 -8.50 0.01
C GLY A 479 28.85 -8.89 0.97
N GLU A 480 28.54 -7.99 1.91
CA GLU A 480 27.49 -8.15 2.94
C GLU A 480 26.14 -7.53 2.55
N LEU A 481 25.96 -7.08 1.29
CA LEU A 481 24.76 -6.42 0.82
C LEU A 481 23.55 -7.36 0.93
N LYS A 482 22.53 -6.90 1.64
CA LYS A 482 21.26 -7.63 1.87
C LYS A 482 20.09 -7.02 1.16
N ILE A 483 20.07 -5.69 1.02
CA ILE A 483 18.91 -4.97 0.51
C ILE A 483 19.33 -3.93 -0.52
N ILE A 484 18.68 -3.97 -1.68
CA ILE A 484 18.64 -2.88 -2.67
C ILE A 484 17.22 -2.30 -2.55
N ASP A 485 17.11 -1.07 -2.03
CA ASP A 485 15.83 -0.43 -1.74
C ASP A 485 15.16 0.10 -3.03
N GLU A 486 13.95 0.59 -2.88
CA GLU A 486 13.10 1.08 -3.97
C GLU A 486 13.84 2.11 -4.84
N SER A 487 13.69 1.99 -6.16
CA SER A 487 14.26 2.90 -7.17
C SER A 487 15.78 3.07 -7.12
N ALA A 488 16.54 2.22 -6.41
CA ALA A 488 17.97 2.43 -6.14
C ALA A 488 18.81 2.71 -7.39
N PHE A 489 18.52 2.05 -8.52
CA PHE A 489 19.17 2.27 -9.83
C PHE A 489 18.16 2.67 -10.91
N ASP A 490 17.00 3.21 -10.52
CA ASP A 490 15.97 3.63 -11.48
C ASP A 490 16.53 4.69 -12.45
N GLY A 491 16.37 4.48 -13.75
CA GLY A 491 16.85 5.39 -14.80
C GLY A 491 18.37 5.37 -15.04
N CYS A 492 19.10 4.33 -14.61
CA CYS A 492 20.48 4.08 -15.02
C CYS A 492 20.53 3.52 -16.45
N VAL A 493 20.18 4.36 -17.43
CA VAL A 493 19.89 3.94 -18.80
C VAL A 493 21.06 3.30 -19.54
N ASN A 494 22.31 3.57 -19.12
CA ASN A 494 23.51 3.00 -19.73
C ASN A 494 24.09 1.77 -18.98
N LEU A 495 23.44 1.32 -17.90
CA LEU A 495 23.83 0.11 -17.18
C LEU A 495 23.49 -1.13 -18.01
N LYS A 496 24.51 -1.83 -18.51
CA LYS A 496 24.35 -3.00 -19.41
C LYS A 496 24.24 -4.32 -18.67
N GLU A 497 25.00 -4.45 -17.61
CA GLU A 497 25.05 -5.65 -16.78
C GLU A 497 25.33 -5.28 -15.34
N ILE A 498 24.88 -6.12 -14.42
CA ILE A 498 25.17 -5.99 -12.99
C ILE A 498 25.32 -7.39 -12.39
N THR A 499 26.43 -7.58 -11.67
CA THR A 499 26.65 -8.82 -10.90
C THR A 499 26.24 -8.58 -9.46
N LEU A 500 25.12 -9.16 -9.03
CA LEU A 500 24.58 -8.99 -7.70
C LEU A 500 25.36 -9.81 -6.66
N PRO A 501 25.61 -9.26 -5.44
CA PRO A 501 26.35 -9.96 -4.37
C PRO A 501 25.60 -11.19 -3.84
N SER A 502 26.37 -12.20 -3.43
CA SER A 502 25.86 -13.53 -3.03
C SER A 502 25.03 -13.57 -1.75
N LYS A 503 24.97 -12.49 -0.96
CA LYS A 503 24.15 -12.36 0.26
C LYS A 503 22.93 -11.47 0.09
N LEU A 504 22.64 -11.00 -1.11
CA LEU A 504 21.48 -10.15 -1.39
C LEU A 504 20.17 -10.93 -1.17
N GLN A 505 19.31 -10.41 -0.31
CA GLN A 505 18.04 -11.03 0.07
C GLN A 505 16.84 -10.33 -0.57
N ASN A 506 16.87 -9.01 -0.68
CA ASN A 506 15.71 -8.22 -1.07
C ASN A 506 16.04 -7.20 -2.15
N VAL A 507 15.26 -7.20 -3.22
CA VAL A 507 15.25 -6.17 -4.27
C VAL A 507 13.85 -5.58 -4.33
N LYS A 508 13.74 -4.28 -4.01
CA LYS A 508 12.47 -3.59 -3.85
C LYS A 508 11.94 -3.01 -5.16
N MET A 509 10.73 -2.45 -5.08
CA MET A 509 9.99 -1.88 -6.20
C MET A 509 10.85 -0.90 -7.01
N TYR A 510 10.76 -0.97 -8.33
CA TYR A 510 11.49 -0.10 -9.26
C TYR A 510 13.03 -0.07 -9.12
N ALA A 511 13.66 -1.00 -8.38
CA ALA A 511 15.10 -0.95 -8.09
C ALA A 511 15.99 -0.79 -9.33
N PHE A 512 15.63 -1.42 -10.45
CA PHE A 512 16.29 -1.32 -11.76
C PHE A 512 15.35 -0.79 -12.85
N CYS A 513 14.28 -0.09 -12.47
CA CYS A 513 13.33 0.44 -13.43
C CYS A 513 14.04 1.32 -14.46
N ARG A 514 13.61 1.27 -15.72
CA ARG A 514 14.17 2.06 -16.83
C ARG A 514 15.68 1.92 -17.04
N CYS A 515 16.30 0.83 -16.59
CA CYS A 515 17.67 0.46 -17.01
C CYS A 515 17.63 -0.04 -18.45
N THR A 516 17.43 0.86 -19.41
CA THR A 516 17.12 0.50 -20.80
C THR A 516 18.20 -0.25 -21.54
N SER A 517 19.48 -0.17 -21.10
CA SER A 517 20.59 -0.93 -21.68
C SER A 517 20.83 -2.28 -21.00
N LEU A 518 20.11 -2.61 -19.92
CA LEU A 518 20.30 -3.86 -19.18
C LEU A 518 19.86 -5.05 -20.06
N GLU A 519 20.80 -5.96 -20.34
CA GLU A 519 20.56 -7.12 -21.21
C GLU A 519 20.28 -8.39 -20.42
N SER A 520 20.86 -8.53 -19.24
CA SER A 520 20.64 -9.69 -18.37
C SER A 520 20.82 -9.33 -16.90
N ILE A 521 20.12 -10.05 -16.02
CA ILE A 521 20.29 -9.97 -14.58
C ILE A 521 20.23 -11.36 -13.97
N THR A 522 21.12 -11.63 -13.00
CA THR A 522 21.15 -12.88 -12.24
C THR A 522 21.01 -12.58 -10.77
N PHE A 523 19.95 -13.11 -10.14
CA PHE A 523 19.72 -13.00 -8.71
C PHE A 523 20.46 -14.13 -7.98
N PRO A 524 21.09 -13.89 -6.82
CA PRO A 524 21.83 -14.92 -6.10
C PRO A 524 20.90 -15.91 -5.38
N GLU A 525 21.44 -17.07 -4.97
CA GLU A 525 20.70 -18.10 -4.19
C GLU A 525 20.09 -17.60 -2.87
N SER A 526 20.66 -16.52 -2.32
CA SER A 526 20.18 -15.91 -1.08
C SER A 526 18.95 -15.03 -1.23
N ILE A 527 18.48 -14.78 -2.46
CA ILE A 527 17.35 -13.89 -2.71
C ILE A 527 16.06 -14.47 -2.11
N GLU A 528 15.35 -13.68 -1.35
CA GLU A 528 14.10 -14.03 -0.69
C GLU A 528 12.91 -13.28 -1.30
N TYR A 529 13.17 -12.07 -1.82
CA TYR A 529 12.12 -11.22 -2.37
C TYR A 529 12.64 -10.37 -3.52
N VAL A 530 11.90 -10.40 -4.63
CA VAL A 530 12.09 -9.53 -5.81
C VAL A 530 10.74 -8.90 -6.13
N ASP A 531 10.64 -7.59 -6.06
CA ASP A 531 9.39 -6.87 -6.32
C ASP A 531 8.99 -6.95 -7.79
N ASN A 532 7.68 -6.98 -8.04
CA ASN A 532 7.07 -7.14 -9.36
C ASN A 532 7.55 -6.12 -10.39
N TYR A 533 7.70 -4.85 -9.98
CA TYR A 533 8.07 -3.75 -10.87
C TYR A 533 9.56 -3.42 -10.84
N CYS A 534 10.39 -4.26 -10.21
CA CYS A 534 11.81 -3.92 -9.99
C CYS A 534 12.58 -3.68 -11.29
N MET A 535 12.18 -4.27 -12.42
CA MET A 535 12.80 -4.15 -13.75
C MET A 535 11.89 -3.50 -14.79
N SER A 536 10.81 -2.81 -14.36
CA SER A 536 9.87 -2.17 -15.28
C SER A 536 10.59 -1.22 -16.24
N GLY A 537 10.28 -1.31 -17.53
CA GLY A 537 10.90 -0.45 -18.57
C GLY A 537 12.34 -0.83 -18.99
N CYS A 538 12.86 -1.99 -18.60
CA CYS A 538 14.15 -2.52 -19.09
C CYS A 538 14.00 -3.12 -20.49
N ILE A 539 13.76 -2.29 -21.49
CA ILE A 539 13.32 -2.68 -22.84
C ILE A 539 14.29 -3.59 -23.63
N ASN A 540 15.56 -3.69 -23.23
CA ASN A 540 16.55 -4.56 -23.86
C ASN A 540 16.87 -5.80 -23.02
N LEU A 541 16.11 -6.06 -21.93
CA LEU A 541 16.32 -7.21 -21.07
C LEU A 541 15.93 -8.50 -21.82
N LYS A 542 16.90 -9.41 -21.97
CA LYS A 542 16.79 -10.68 -22.69
C LYS A 542 16.65 -11.87 -21.76
N THR A 543 17.34 -11.82 -20.61
CA THR A 543 17.43 -12.99 -19.71
C THR A 543 17.36 -12.56 -18.26
N ILE A 544 16.50 -13.23 -17.49
CA ILE A 544 16.42 -13.13 -16.03
C ILE A 544 16.74 -14.51 -15.47
N ARG A 545 17.75 -14.59 -14.59
CA ARG A 545 18.11 -15.83 -13.89
C ARG A 545 17.70 -15.76 -12.44
N LEU A 546 16.89 -16.69 -11.99
CA LEU A 546 16.36 -16.80 -10.63
C LEU A 546 16.72 -18.16 -10.02
N PRO A 547 16.96 -18.24 -8.71
CA PRO A 547 17.09 -19.50 -8.01
C PRO A 547 15.80 -20.34 -8.11
N LYS A 548 15.95 -21.66 -8.08
CA LYS A 548 14.83 -22.58 -8.24
C LYS A 548 13.72 -22.44 -7.19
N HIS A 549 14.06 -22.03 -5.97
CA HIS A 549 13.06 -21.81 -4.91
C HIS A 549 12.09 -20.66 -5.22
N MET A 550 12.42 -19.78 -6.17
CA MET A 550 11.56 -18.67 -6.64
C MET A 550 10.57 -19.13 -7.73
N GLU A 551 10.62 -20.38 -8.18
CA GLU A 551 9.73 -20.91 -9.22
C GLU A 551 8.29 -21.01 -8.70
N GLY A 552 7.35 -20.38 -9.41
CA GLY A 552 5.91 -20.40 -9.06
C GLY A 552 5.49 -19.37 -8.01
N GLU A 553 6.39 -18.60 -7.46
CA GLU A 553 6.07 -17.43 -6.68
C GLU A 553 5.79 -16.24 -7.62
N TYR A 554 4.58 -15.68 -7.60
CA TYR A 554 4.11 -14.60 -8.48
C TYR A 554 4.76 -13.24 -8.15
N TYR A 555 6.10 -13.18 -8.10
CA TYR A 555 6.85 -11.96 -7.76
C TYR A 555 7.26 -11.12 -8.97
N ILE A 556 7.01 -11.60 -10.17
CA ILE A 556 7.35 -10.89 -11.41
C ILE A 556 6.07 -10.71 -12.20
N ASP A 557 5.55 -9.50 -12.28
CA ASP A 557 4.30 -9.21 -12.97
C ASP A 557 4.41 -9.56 -14.45
N GLU A 558 3.59 -10.52 -14.89
CA GLU A 558 3.50 -10.94 -16.29
C GLU A 558 3.18 -9.77 -17.22
N ILE A 559 2.53 -8.70 -16.74
CA ILE A 559 2.05 -7.60 -17.60
C ILE A 559 3.19 -6.73 -18.13
N ASP A 560 4.16 -6.35 -17.33
CA ASP A 560 5.31 -5.55 -17.79
C ASP A 560 6.36 -6.39 -18.51
N LEU A 561 6.54 -7.65 -18.08
CA LEU A 561 7.43 -8.61 -18.76
C LEU A 561 6.86 -9.11 -20.09
N LEU A 562 5.53 -9.23 -20.23
CA LEU A 562 4.87 -9.60 -21.50
C LEU A 562 5.19 -8.62 -22.64
N ARG A 563 5.49 -7.35 -22.33
CA ARG A 563 5.93 -6.36 -23.33
C ARG A 563 7.40 -6.50 -23.71
N MET A 564 8.25 -7.01 -22.80
CA MET A 564 9.69 -7.17 -22.97
C MET A 564 10.07 -8.59 -23.38
N ASN A 565 9.27 -9.59 -22.97
CA ASN A 565 9.40 -11.02 -23.25
C ASN A 565 10.80 -11.60 -22.97
N PRO A 566 11.44 -11.34 -21.81
CA PRO A 566 12.72 -11.92 -21.47
C PRO A 566 12.58 -13.43 -21.21
N GLU A 567 13.62 -14.18 -21.48
CA GLU A 567 13.72 -15.57 -21.06
C GLU A 567 13.97 -15.65 -19.54
N ILE A 568 13.07 -16.33 -18.79
CA ILE A 568 13.25 -16.58 -17.36
C ILE A 568 13.86 -17.97 -17.19
N ILE A 569 15.03 -18.03 -16.57
CA ILE A 569 15.78 -19.26 -16.32
C ILE A 569 15.87 -19.49 -14.82
N TYR A 570 15.29 -20.59 -14.34
CA TYR A 570 15.45 -21.05 -12.96
C TYR A 570 16.66 -21.98 -12.85
N TYR A 571 17.53 -21.82 -11.87
CA TYR A 571 18.75 -22.58 -11.68
C TYR A 571 18.91 -23.13 -10.26
#